data_dca43d64ca04903bbce721689d62807e
#
_entry.id   dca43d64ca04903bbce721689d62807e
#
_cell.length_a   1.000
_cell.length_b   1.000
_cell.length_c   1.000
_cell.angle_alpha   90.00
_cell.angle_beta   90.00
_cell.angle_gamma   90.00
#
_symmetry.space_group_name_H-M   'P 1'
#
loop_
_entity.id
_entity.type
_entity.pdbx_description
1 polymer ?
#
loop_
_entity_poly.entity_id
_entity_poly.type
_entity_poly.pdbx_seq_one_letter_code
_entity_poly.pdbx_strand_id
1 'polypeptide(L)'
;MNEKYEELIADYLNGELDEQDKAKVEALIASGEIDLVDFKAMEQLHDELELVSTPEPSSEMSNRFYAMLEEEKATIRPAFNISEKINELFTALTMPRLAYAFVLLIVGGFIGSQFGSNDAQINELTAQMQDMREIMIVSMLEGASTTDRLRAVNISAELPIADEKAVHALLFTLNNDESVNVRVQTIEALKKWGEDENVREGLVSAISVQESDVVIIALADAMVELGLQNSKSEFENLIRERELNISVKEKLESTIASL
;
A
#
# COMPACT_ATOMS: atom_id res chain seq x y z
N MET A 1 -10.49 6.58 32.69
CA MET A 1 -10.51 5.35 31.86
C MET A 1 -10.74 4.16 32.77
N ASN A 2 -11.51 3.18 32.35
CA ASN A 2 -11.78 1.98 33.15
C ASN A 2 -10.65 0.96 32.87
N GLU A 3 -9.82 0.65 33.87
CA GLU A 3 -8.69 -0.32 33.75
C GLU A 3 -9.07 -1.63 33.04
N LYS A 4 -10.35 -1.99 33.09
CA LYS A 4 -10.90 -3.19 32.45
C LYS A 4 -10.75 -3.21 30.91
N TYR A 5 -10.68 -2.05 30.27
CA TYR A 5 -10.66 -1.95 28.80
C TYR A 5 -9.31 -1.52 28.25
N GLU A 6 -8.34 -1.17 29.12
CA GLU A 6 -7.01 -0.71 28.68
C GLU A 6 -6.27 -1.78 27.86
N GLU A 7 -6.23 -3.01 28.37
CA GLU A 7 -5.60 -4.13 27.69
C GLU A 7 -6.28 -4.44 26.34
N LEU A 8 -7.63 -4.42 26.33
CA LEU A 8 -8.41 -4.70 25.13
C LEU A 8 -8.21 -3.61 24.05
N ILE A 9 -8.06 -2.35 24.44
CA ILE A 9 -7.76 -1.23 23.52
C ILE A 9 -6.34 -1.37 22.98
N ALA A 10 -5.37 -1.73 23.84
CA ALA A 10 -4.00 -1.93 23.42
C ALA A 10 -3.88 -3.07 22.38
N ASP A 11 -4.52 -4.21 22.62
CA ASP A 11 -4.55 -5.35 21.70
C ASP A 11 -5.26 -4.99 20.38
N TYR A 12 -6.30 -4.14 20.43
CA TYR A 12 -6.97 -3.61 19.25
C TYR A 12 -6.02 -2.76 18.39
N LEU A 13 -5.28 -1.85 19.01
CA LEU A 13 -4.33 -0.95 18.33
C LEU A 13 -3.13 -1.73 17.78
N ASN A 14 -2.64 -2.74 18.49
CA ASN A 14 -1.59 -3.65 18.03
C ASN A 14 -2.02 -4.60 16.91
N GLY A 15 -3.33 -4.70 16.63
CA GLY A 15 -3.87 -5.61 15.63
C GLY A 15 -3.86 -7.09 16.04
N GLU A 16 -3.72 -7.38 17.34
CA GLU A 16 -3.63 -8.75 17.89
C GLU A 16 -5.01 -9.40 18.11
N LEU A 17 -6.10 -8.65 17.96
CA LEU A 17 -7.46 -9.15 18.16
C LEU A 17 -8.01 -9.88 16.92
N ASP A 18 -8.82 -10.91 17.19
CA ASP A 18 -9.60 -11.54 16.14
C ASP A 18 -10.82 -10.67 15.72
N GLU A 19 -11.48 -11.03 14.61
CA GLU A 19 -12.60 -10.25 14.05
C GLU A 19 -13.81 -10.14 15.01
N GLN A 20 -13.99 -11.11 15.91
CA GLN A 20 -15.10 -11.06 16.89
C GLN A 20 -14.79 -10.08 18.02
N ASP A 21 -13.54 -10.04 18.48
CA ASP A 21 -13.12 -9.16 19.55
C ASP A 21 -12.95 -7.72 19.05
N LYS A 22 -12.54 -7.50 17.80
CA LYS A 22 -12.58 -6.18 17.14
C LYS A 22 -14.01 -5.62 17.11
N ALA A 23 -14.97 -6.42 16.67
CA ALA A 23 -16.38 -6.01 16.65
C ALA A 23 -16.93 -5.68 18.04
N LYS A 24 -16.43 -6.34 19.12
CA LYS A 24 -16.79 -6.00 20.50
C LYS A 24 -16.24 -4.63 20.91
N VAL A 25 -14.98 -4.33 20.59
CA VAL A 25 -14.38 -3.01 20.87
C VAL A 25 -15.17 -1.91 20.20
N GLU A 26 -15.48 -2.07 18.91
CA GLU A 26 -16.30 -1.13 18.15
C GLU A 26 -17.69 -0.93 18.75
N ALA A 27 -18.33 -2.00 19.21
CA ALA A 27 -19.62 -1.94 19.89
C ALA A 27 -19.52 -1.21 21.24
N LEU A 28 -18.45 -1.42 22.02
CA LEU A 28 -18.21 -0.73 23.28
C LEU A 28 -17.95 0.77 23.10
N ILE A 29 -17.28 1.16 22.03
CA ILE A 29 -17.10 2.56 21.64
C ILE A 29 -18.46 3.16 21.22
N ALA A 30 -19.22 2.43 20.41
CA ALA A 30 -20.53 2.89 19.93
C ALA A 30 -21.57 3.01 21.06
N SER A 31 -21.49 2.15 22.09
CA SER A 31 -22.37 2.22 23.28
C SER A 31 -21.95 3.29 24.29
N GLY A 32 -20.75 3.87 24.14
CA GLY A 32 -20.18 4.83 25.08
C GLY A 32 -19.62 4.19 26.37
N GLU A 33 -19.48 2.89 26.44
CA GLU A 33 -18.80 2.21 27.55
C GLU A 33 -17.29 2.43 27.52
N ILE A 34 -16.71 2.59 26.32
CA ILE A 34 -15.38 3.13 26.09
C ILE A 34 -15.56 4.55 25.61
N ASP A 35 -15.03 5.51 26.36
CA ASP A 35 -15.06 6.93 25.98
C ASP A 35 -14.16 7.14 24.76
N LEU A 36 -14.70 7.79 23.74
CA LEU A 36 -13.98 8.09 22.50
C LEU A 36 -12.74 8.99 22.75
N VAL A 37 -12.80 9.83 23.78
CA VAL A 37 -11.66 10.70 24.16
C VAL A 37 -10.54 9.85 24.75
N ASP A 38 -10.87 8.91 25.62
CA ASP A 38 -9.91 7.98 26.22
C ASP A 38 -9.30 7.06 25.15
N PHE A 39 -10.13 6.55 24.22
CA PHE A 39 -9.65 5.73 23.09
C PHE A 39 -8.66 6.50 22.20
N LYS A 40 -8.97 7.74 21.83
CA LYS A 40 -8.07 8.59 21.04
C LYS A 40 -6.78 8.93 21.75
N ALA A 41 -6.83 9.10 23.09
CA ALA A 41 -5.62 9.32 23.87
C ALA A 41 -4.69 8.10 23.86
N MET A 42 -5.25 6.88 23.90
CA MET A 42 -4.48 5.64 23.76
C MET A 42 -3.91 5.45 22.36
N GLU A 43 -4.69 5.75 21.32
CA GLU A 43 -4.25 5.74 19.93
C GLU A 43 -3.06 6.70 19.72
N GLN A 44 -3.16 7.93 20.21
CA GLN A 44 -2.07 8.90 20.12
C GLN A 44 -0.82 8.43 20.89
N LEU A 45 -0.99 7.84 22.08
CA LEU A 45 0.12 7.28 22.85
C LEU A 45 0.78 6.11 22.11
N HIS A 46 -0.02 5.26 21.45
CA HIS A 46 0.48 4.15 20.64
C HIS A 46 1.32 4.66 19.48
N ASP A 47 0.83 5.65 18.74
CA ASP A 47 1.55 6.28 17.62
C ASP A 47 2.86 6.94 18.10
N GLU A 48 2.84 7.62 19.26
CA GLU A 48 4.05 8.20 19.85
C GLU A 48 5.07 7.13 20.27
N LEU A 49 4.61 5.97 20.74
CA LEU A 49 5.48 4.84 21.11
C LEU A 49 6.10 4.16 19.89
N GLU A 50 5.39 4.07 18.77
CA GLU A 50 5.95 3.56 17.51
C GLU A 50 7.10 4.44 16.97
N LEU A 51 7.04 5.75 17.25
CA LEU A 51 8.11 6.69 16.88
C LEU A 51 9.36 6.57 17.76
N VAL A 52 9.27 5.89 18.90
CA VAL A 52 10.43 5.66 19.78
C VAL A 52 11.34 4.63 19.13
N SER A 53 12.52 5.05 18.72
CA SER A 53 13.52 4.16 18.15
C SER A 53 13.83 3.03 19.15
N THR A 54 13.57 1.79 18.75
CA THR A 54 13.99 0.61 19.52
C THR A 54 15.50 0.65 19.69
N PRO A 55 16.02 0.42 20.91
CA PRO A 55 17.47 0.41 21.12
C PRO A 55 18.12 -0.67 20.26
N GLU A 56 19.18 -0.29 19.57
CA GLU A 56 19.95 -1.25 18.78
C GLU A 56 20.50 -2.37 19.71
N PRO A 57 20.42 -3.63 19.28
CA PRO A 57 20.99 -4.73 20.06
C PRO A 57 22.49 -4.50 20.26
N SER A 58 22.98 -4.80 21.44
CA SER A 58 24.41 -4.65 21.72
C SER A 58 25.24 -5.53 20.78
N SER A 59 26.44 -5.08 20.45
CA SER A 59 27.37 -5.83 19.58
C SER A 59 27.61 -7.26 20.10
N GLU A 60 27.59 -7.44 21.42
CA GLU A 60 27.74 -8.78 22.04
C GLU A 60 26.50 -9.66 21.80
N MET A 61 25.29 -9.09 21.88
CA MET A 61 24.04 -9.82 21.59
C MET A 61 23.97 -10.21 20.12
N SER A 62 24.30 -9.29 19.21
CA SER A 62 24.37 -9.57 17.78
C SER A 62 25.37 -10.65 17.46
N ASN A 63 26.58 -10.61 18.04
CA ASN A 63 27.59 -11.62 17.82
C ASN A 63 27.16 -12.99 18.34
N ARG A 64 26.53 -13.07 19.51
CA ARG A 64 25.99 -14.33 20.04
C ARG A 64 24.86 -14.88 19.16
N PHE A 65 23.97 -14.03 18.71
CA PHE A 65 22.88 -14.42 17.81
C PHE A 65 23.43 -15.01 16.50
N TYR A 66 24.36 -14.30 15.85
CA TYR A 66 24.96 -14.81 14.62
C TYR A 66 25.82 -16.07 14.81
N ALA A 67 26.49 -16.21 15.94
CA ALA A 67 27.23 -17.44 16.27
C ALA A 67 26.28 -18.64 16.44
N MET A 68 25.17 -18.47 17.16
CA MET A 68 24.12 -19.50 17.27
C MET A 68 23.49 -19.85 15.92
N LEU A 69 23.24 -18.84 15.08
CA LEU A 69 22.67 -19.03 13.74
C LEU A 69 23.64 -19.81 12.83
N GLU A 70 24.95 -19.54 12.91
CA GLU A 70 25.97 -20.28 12.16
C GLU A 70 26.10 -21.73 12.66
N GLU A 71 26.02 -21.94 13.95
CA GLU A 71 26.02 -23.29 14.55
C GLU A 71 24.80 -24.10 14.11
N GLU A 72 23.60 -23.47 14.12
CA GLU A 72 22.38 -24.13 13.66
C GLU A 72 22.40 -24.41 12.15
N LYS A 73 22.89 -23.47 11.34
CA LYS A 73 23.10 -23.71 9.90
C LYS A 73 24.10 -24.84 9.63
N ALA A 74 25.13 -25.02 10.46
CA ALA A 74 26.09 -26.10 10.31
C ALA A 74 25.45 -27.47 10.61
N THR A 75 24.51 -27.54 11.55
CA THR A 75 23.79 -28.77 11.89
C THR A 75 22.73 -29.13 10.84
N ILE A 76 22.12 -28.14 10.17
CA ILE A 76 21.06 -28.34 9.14
C ILE A 76 21.66 -28.65 7.76
N ARG A 77 22.94 -28.32 7.52
CA ARG A 77 23.59 -28.70 6.26
C ARG A 77 24.07 -30.15 6.37
N PRO A 78 23.41 -31.12 5.74
CA PRO A 78 24.07 -32.38 5.46
C PRO A 78 25.32 -32.02 4.63
N ALA A 79 26.49 -32.46 5.06
CA ALA A 79 27.71 -32.32 4.27
C ALA A 79 27.57 -33.16 2.98
N PHE A 80 26.86 -32.58 2.02
CA PHE A 80 26.69 -33.16 0.69
C PHE A 80 27.98 -32.81 -0.08
N ASN A 81 29.03 -33.62 0.11
CA ASN A 81 30.25 -33.55 -0.69
C ASN A 81 29.93 -33.95 -2.13
N ILE A 82 29.42 -32.97 -2.88
CA ILE A 82 29.09 -33.12 -4.31
C ILE A 82 30.33 -33.54 -5.11
N SER A 83 31.53 -33.07 -4.73
CA SER A 83 32.79 -33.38 -5.42
C SER A 83 33.22 -34.83 -5.32
N GLU A 84 33.03 -35.48 -4.16
CA GLU A 84 33.36 -36.91 -4.00
C GLU A 84 32.37 -37.79 -4.78
N LYS A 85 31.10 -37.51 -4.70
CA LYS A 85 30.08 -38.26 -5.48
C LYS A 85 30.16 -38.07 -6.98
N ILE A 86 30.55 -36.88 -7.44
CA ILE A 86 30.81 -36.64 -8.86
C ILE A 86 32.00 -37.45 -9.35
N ASN A 87 33.07 -37.56 -8.59
CA ASN A 87 34.25 -38.33 -8.97
C ASN A 87 33.97 -39.84 -8.98
N GLU A 88 33.21 -40.37 -8.02
CA GLU A 88 32.74 -41.77 -8.03
C GLU A 88 31.78 -42.03 -9.23
N LEU A 89 30.96 -41.09 -9.60
CA LEU A 89 30.06 -41.20 -10.75
C LEU A 89 30.83 -41.25 -12.07
N PHE A 90 31.90 -40.44 -12.21
CA PHE A 90 32.72 -40.42 -13.44
C PHE A 90 33.56 -41.69 -13.64
N THR A 91 34.05 -42.31 -12.56
CA THR A 91 34.81 -43.55 -12.64
C THR A 91 33.97 -44.80 -12.88
N ALA A 92 32.65 -44.72 -12.63
CA ALA A 92 31.69 -45.79 -12.84
C ALA A 92 30.97 -45.75 -14.22
N LEU A 93 31.25 -44.72 -15.04
CA LEU A 93 30.56 -44.52 -16.31
C LEU A 93 31.16 -45.35 -17.46
N THR A 94 30.72 -46.60 -17.59
CA THR A 94 30.89 -47.38 -18.81
C THR A 94 29.84 -46.96 -19.87
N MET A 95 30.19 -47.07 -21.15
CA MET A 95 29.41 -46.59 -22.31
C MET A 95 27.87 -46.80 -22.25
N PRO A 96 27.30 -47.91 -21.75
CA PRO A 96 25.86 -48.05 -21.66
C PRO A 96 25.20 -47.14 -20.61
N ARG A 97 25.98 -46.71 -19.56
CA ARG A 97 25.46 -45.84 -18.52
C ARG A 97 25.35 -44.35 -18.94
N LEU A 98 26.14 -43.90 -19.92
CA LEU A 98 26.01 -42.60 -20.56
C LEU A 98 24.67 -42.44 -21.29
N ALA A 99 24.18 -43.51 -21.91
CA ALA A 99 22.87 -43.49 -22.56
C ALA A 99 21.72 -43.30 -21.55
N TYR A 100 21.82 -43.92 -20.36
CA TYR A 100 20.84 -43.71 -19.29
C TYR A 100 20.90 -42.30 -18.71
N ALA A 101 22.10 -41.70 -18.55
CA ALA A 101 22.25 -40.33 -18.12
C ALA A 101 21.63 -39.33 -19.10
N PHE A 102 21.77 -39.61 -20.42
CA PHE A 102 21.17 -38.77 -21.46
C PHE A 102 19.63 -38.91 -21.49
N VAL A 103 19.10 -40.11 -21.30
CA VAL A 103 17.67 -40.34 -21.17
C VAL A 103 17.10 -39.62 -19.93
N LEU A 104 17.78 -39.69 -18.78
CA LEU A 104 17.37 -38.98 -17.57
C LEU A 104 17.45 -37.46 -17.73
N LEU A 105 18.42 -36.94 -18.49
CA LEU A 105 18.52 -35.51 -18.82
C LEU A 105 17.37 -35.06 -19.72
N ILE A 106 16.99 -35.88 -20.74
CA ILE A 106 15.85 -35.58 -21.58
C ILE A 106 14.52 -35.66 -20.81
N VAL A 107 14.36 -36.71 -19.98
CA VAL A 107 13.16 -36.86 -19.13
C VAL A 107 13.10 -35.78 -18.08
N GLY A 108 14.22 -35.45 -17.42
CA GLY A 108 14.31 -34.36 -16.45
C GLY A 108 14.09 -33.00 -17.07
N GLY A 109 14.61 -32.76 -18.28
CA GLY A 109 14.35 -31.55 -19.06
C GLY A 109 12.90 -31.44 -19.49
N PHE A 110 12.27 -32.56 -19.92
CA PHE A 110 10.87 -32.61 -20.26
C PHE A 110 9.95 -32.37 -19.05
N ILE A 111 10.26 -33.01 -17.90
CA ILE A 111 9.55 -32.78 -16.66
C ILE A 111 9.80 -31.33 -16.18
N GLY A 112 11.04 -30.84 -16.25
CA GLY A 112 11.37 -29.45 -15.87
C GLY A 112 10.67 -28.41 -16.75
N SER A 113 10.47 -28.69 -18.05
CA SER A 113 9.71 -27.79 -18.93
C SER A 113 8.21 -27.78 -18.63
N GLN A 114 7.67 -28.89 -18.11
CA GLN A 114 6.27 -28.96 -17.65
C GLN A 114 6.07 -28.19 -16.32
N PHE A 115 7.08 -28.16 -15.46
CA PHE A 115 7.03 -27.35 -14.21
C PHE A 115 7.36 -25.87 -14.46
N GLY A 116 8.06 -25.53 -15.54
CA GLY A 116 8.32 -24.13 -15.94
C GLY A 116 7.08 -23.41 -16.50
N SER A 117 5.99 -24.11 -16.77
CA SER A 117 4.72 -23.53 -17.20
C SER A 117 3.92 -22.88 -16.05
N ASN A 118 4.38 -23.04 -14.79
CA ASN A 118 3.72 -22.41 -13.65
C ASN A 118 3.80 -20.88 -13.65
N ASP A 119 4.84 -20.30 -14.28
CA ASP A 119 4.98 -18.84 -14.37
C ASP A 119 3.84 -18.21 -15.17
N ALA A 120 3.36 -18.86 -16.21
CA ALA A 120 2.21 -18.40 -16.99
C ALA A 120 0.91 -18.46 -16.17
N GLN A 121 0.72 -19.51 -15.37
CA GLN A 121 -0.46 -19.66 -14.51
C GLN A 121 -0.41 -18.69 -13.32
N ILE A 122 0.78 -18.47 -12.76
CA ILE A 122 0.97 -17.48 -11.69
C ILE A 122 0.69 -16.08 -12.21
N ASN A 123 1.18 -15.73 -13.39
CA ASN A 123 0.92 -14.44 -14.03
C ASN A 123 -0.55 -14.25 -14.36
N GLU A 124 -1.22 -15.30 -14.88
CA GLU A 124 -2.66 -15.27 -15.17
C GLU A 124 -3.49 -15.11 -13.89
N LEU A 125 -3.15 -15.86 -12.82
CA LEU A 125 -3.82 -15.74 -11.53
C LEU A 125 -3.60 -14.37 -10.91
N THR A 126 -2.39 -13.82 -11.01
CA THR A 126 -2.06 -12.47 -10.53
C THR A 126 -2.86 -11.42 -11.29
N ALA A 127 -2.98 -11.54 -12.62
CA ALA A 127 -3.81 -10.65 -13.42
C ALA A 127 -5.29 -10.72 -13.03
N GLN A 128 -5.83 -11.94 -12.84
CA GLN A 128 -7.22 -12.12 -12.39
C GLN A 128 -7.46 -11.53 -11.00
N MET A 129 -6.51 -11.68 -10.06
CA MET A 129 -6.59 -11.05 -8.75
C MET A 129 -6.55 -9.52 -8.84
N GLN A 130 -5.77 -8.98 -9.76
CA GLN A 130 -5.67 -7.54 -9.99
C GLN A 130 -6.97 -6.99 -10.58
N ASP A 131 -7.56 -7.67 -11.56
CA ASP A 131 -8.87 -7.33 -12.12
C ASP A 131 -9.99 -7.38 -11.07
N MET A 132 -10.00 -8.40 -10.21
CA MET A 132 -10.98 -8.50 -9.13
C MET A 132 -10.83 -7.37 -8.10
N ARG A 133 -9.60 -7.01 -7.76
CA ARG A 133 -9.30 -5.92 -6.85
C ARG A 133 -9.78 -4.59 -7.41
N GLU A 134 -9.55 -4.36 -8.70
CA GLU A 134 -10.02 -3.17 -9.41
C GLU A 134 -11.55 -3.06 -9.40
N ILE A 135 -12.25 -4.14 -9.76
CA ILE A 135 -13.72 -4.19 -9.72
C ILE A 135 -14.23 -3.90 -8.30
N MET A 136 -13.56 -4.45 -7.28
CA MET A 136 -13.93 -4.21 -5.89
C MET A 136 -13.76 -2.73 -5.51
N ILE A 137 -12.64 -2.10 -5.89
CA ILE A 137 -12.36 -0.68 -5.63
C ILE A 137 -13.45 0.18 -6.27
N VAL A 138 -13.73 -0.02 -7.56
CA VAL A 138 -14.77 0.75 -8.27
C VAL A 138 -16.13 0.55 -7.60
N SER A 139 -16.51 -0.68 -7.28
CA SER A 139 -17.77 -0.98 -6.59
C SER A 139 -17.87 -0.32 -5.21
N MET A 140 -16.77 -0.24 -4.46
CA MET A 140 -16.74 0.44 -3.17
C MET A 140 -16.78 1.96 -3.30
N LEU A 141 -16.16 2.54 -4.35
CA LEU A 141 -16.25 3.98 -4.65
C LEU A 141 -17.68 4.41 -5.00
N GLU A 142 -18.45 3.54 -5.64
CA GLU A 142 -19.86 3.75 -5.96
C GLU A 142 -20.80 3.46 -4.76
N GLY A 143 -20.25 2.94 -3.66
CA GLY A 143 -21.01 2.57 -2.47
C GLY A 143 -21.65 3.76 -1.75
N ALA A 144 -22.81 3.54 -1.12
CA ALA A 144 -23.51 4.58 -0.37
C ALA A 144 -22.78 5.04 0.90
N SER A 145 -21.91 4.20 1.46
CA SER A 145 -21.18 4.49 2.70
C SER A 145 -19.93 5.33 2.43
N THR A 146 -19.83 6.49 3.09
CA THR A 146 -18.61 7.32 3.05
C THR A 146 -17.37 6.55 3.53
N THR A 147 -17.53 5.67 4.51
CA THR A 147 -16.43 4.84 5.03
C THR A 147 -15.93 3.86 3.98
N ASP A 148 -16.84 3.22 3.23
CA ASP A 148 -16.44 2.29 2.17
C ASP A 148 -15.74 3.03 1.02
N ARG A 149 -16.22 4.22 0.66
CA ARG A 149 -15.56 5.06 -0.35
C ARG A 149 -14.17 5.51 0.10
N LEU A 150 -13.99 5.94 1.36
CA LEU A 150 -12.66 6.24 1.93
C LEU A 150 -11.75 5.02 1.93
N ARG A 151 -12.26 3.84 2.30
CA ARG A 151 -11.50 2.60 2.26
C ARG A 151 -11.05 2.27 0.83
N ALA A 152 -11.94 2.42 -0.15
CA ALA A 152 -11.61 2.20 -1.55
C ALA A 152 -10.50 3.14 -2.03
N VAL A 153 -10.55 4.43 -1.68
CA VAL A 153 -9.50 5.41 -1.98
C VAL A 153 -8.17 4.99 -1.36
N ASN A 154 -8.16 4.56 -0.10
CA ASN A 154 -6.93 4.12 0.58
C ASN A 154 -6.35 2.83 -0.06
N ILE A 155 -7.19 1.85 -0.37
CA ILE A 155 -6.76 0.62 -1.06
C ILE A 155 -6.19 0.96 -2.45
N SER A 156 -6.79 1.90 -3.18
CA SER A 156 -6.29 2.35 -4.48
C SER A 156 -4.89 2.94 -4.36
N ALA A 157 -4.65 3.73 -3.32
CA ALA A 157 -3.35 4.35 -3.05
C ALA A 157 -2.22 3.33 -2.77
N GLU A 158 -2.55 2.09 -2.42
CA GLU A 158 -1.59 0.99 -2.21
C GLU A 158 -1.24 0.22 -3.49
N LEU A 159 -1.94 0.49 -4.60
CA LEU A 159 -1.64 -0.16 -5.87
C LEU A 159 -0.27 0.31 -6.39
N PRO A 160 0.58 -0.63 -6.86
CA PRO A 160 1.93 -0.29 -7.32
C PRO A 160 1.95 0.44 -8.66
N ILE A 161 0.88 0.36 -9.43
CA ILE A 161 0.75 0.94 -10.78
C ILE A 161 -0.61 1.65 -10.85
N ALA A 162 -0.60 2.83 -11.48
CA ALA A 162 -1.84 3.53 -11.83
C ALA A 162 -2.57 2.72 -12.90
N ASP A 163 -3.64 2.05 -12.52
CA ASP A 163 -4.54 1.42 -13.47
C ASP A 163 -5.48 2.47 -14.07
N GLU A 164 -5.68 2.45 -15.39
CA GLU A 164 -6.47 3.46 -16.11
C GLU A 164 -7.90 3.59 -15.56
N LYS A 165 -8.54 2.46 -15.22
CA LYS A 165 -9.91 2.48 -14.69
C LYS A 165 -9.95 2.97 -13.24
N ALA A 166 -8.95 2.58 -12.41
CA ALA A 166 -8.83 3.06 -11.05
C ALA A 166 -8.57 4.58 -11.03
N VAL A 167 -7.70 5.09 -11.89
CA VAL A 167 -7.44 6.52 -12.06
C VAL A 167 -8.72 7.24 -12.48
N HIS A 168 -9.43 6.73 -13.49
CA HIS A 168 -10.69 7.33 -13.94
C HIS A 168 -11.76 7.36 -12.84
N ALA A 169 -11.91 6.25 -12.09
CA ALA A 169 -12.85 6.18 -10.98
C ALA A 169 -12.50 7.16 -9.85
N LEU A 170 -11.21 7.30 -9.53
CA LEU A 170 -10.74 8.26 -8.52
C LEU A 170 -10.94 9.72 -8.99
N LEU A 171 -10.64 10.04 -10.24
CA LEU A 171 -10.89 11.38 -10.79
C LEU A 171 -12.40 11.69 -10.81
N PHE A 172 -13.24 10.71 -11.10
CA PHE A 172 -14.69 10.87 -10.98
C PHE A 172 -15.10 11.11 -9.52
N THR A 173 -14.56 10.35 -8.57
CA THR A 173 -14.80 10.52 -7.13
C THR A 173 -14.36 11.90 -6.64
N LEU A 174 -13.17 12.37 -7.05
CA LEU A 174 -12.68 13.71 -6.74
C LEU A 174 -13.66 14.79 -7.17
N ASN A 175 -14.27 14.64 -8.35
CA ASN A 175 -15.13 15.67 -8.91
C ASN A 175 -16.59 15.59 -8.42
N ASN A 176 -17.06 14.42 -7.97
CA ASN A 176 -18.49 14.19 -7.75
C ASN A 176 -18.83 13.70 -6.35
N ASP A 177 -17.88 13.28 -5.49
CA ASP A 177 -18.21 12.76 -4.17
C ASP A 177 -18.81 13.86 -3.27
N GLU A 178 -19.88 13.53 -2.55
CA GLU A 178 -20.55 14.43 -1.62
C GLU A 178 -19.64 14.82 -0.43
N SER A 179 -18.77 13.91 -0.01
CA SER A 179 -17.90 14.09 1.15
C SER A 179 -16.62 14.84 0.76
N VAL A 180 -16.41 16.00 1.35
CA VAL A 180 -15.17 16.77 1.23
C VAL A 180 -13.96 15.92 1.62
N ASN A 181 -14.08 15.12 2.68
CA ASN A 181 -13.00 14.25 3.14
C ASN A 181 -12.64 13.18 2.11
N VAL A 182 -13.63 12.56 1.45
CA VAL A 182 -13.35 11.60 0.37
C VAL A 182 -12.60 12.28 -0.77
N ARG A 183 -13.05 13.48 -1.18
CA ARG A 183 -12.38 14.23 -2.25
C ARG A 183 -10.93 14.59 -1.89
N VAL A 184 -10.67 15.03 -0.67
CA VAL A 184 -9.30 15.33 -0.19
C VAL A 184 -8.43 14.07 -0.18
N GLN A 185 -8.93 12.97 0.38
CA GLN A 185 -8.19 11.70 0.38
C GLN A 185 -7.94 11.18 -1.05
N THR A 186 -8.86 11.43 -1.96
CA THR A 186 -8.68 11.06 -3.37
C THR A 186 -7.55 11.86 -4.02
N ILE A 187 -7.38 13.14 -3.68
CA ILE A 187 -6.22 13.93 -4.13
C ILE A 187 -4.92 13.28 -3.62
N GLU A 188 -4.86 12.93 -2.34
CA GLU A 188 -3.68 12.29 -1.74
C GLU A 188 -3.36 10.92 -2.38
N ALA A 189 -4.39 10.15 -2.72
CA ALA A 189 -4.22 8.90 -3.44
C ALA A 189 -3.66 9.11 -4.85
N LEU A 190 -4.23 10.06 -5.60
CA LEU A 190 -3.81 10.39 -6.96
C LEU A 190 -2.38 10.95 -7.02
N LYS A 191 -1.95 11.71 -6.03
CA LYS A 191 -0.56 12.23 -5.93
C LYS A 191 0.49 11.13 -6.04
N LYS A 192 0.22 9.92 -5.54
CA LYS A 192 1.15 8.79 -5.62
C LYS A 192 1.47 8.38 -7.07
N TRP A 193 0.58 8.68 -7.98
CA TRP A 193 0.73 8.42 -9.41
C TRP A 193 0.96 9.71 -10.21
N GLY A 194 1.57 10.71 -9.58
CA GLY A 194 1.84 12.02 -10.18
C GLY A 194 2.75 12.02 -11.41
N GLU A 195 3.38 10.88 -11.72
CA GLU A 195 4.13 10.69 -12.98
C GLU A 195 3.20 10.33 -14.16
N ASP A 196 1.97 9.88 -13.89
CA ASP A 196 0.99 9.55 -14.93
C ASP A 196 0.35 10.83 -15.48
N GLU A 197 0.37 11.00 -16.81
CA GLU A 197 -0.15 12.20 -17.46
C GLU A 197 -1.65 12.37 -17.28
N ASN A 198 -2.44 11.28 -17.30
CA ASN A 198 -3.88 11.35 -17.09
C ASN A 198 -4.23 11.83 -15.67
N VAL A 199 -3.41 11.42 -14.67
CA VAL A 199 -3.54 11.88 -13.29
C VAL A 199 -3.24 13.38 -13.21
N ARG A 200 -2.15 13.84 -13.81
CA ARG A 200 -1.73 15.25 -13.83
C ARG A 200 -2.77 16.13 -14.46
N GLU A 201 -3.22 15.79 -15.67
CA GLU A 201 -4.26 16.51 -16.40
C GLU A 201 -5.60 16.50 -15.65
N GLY A 202 -5.97 15.34 -15.10
CA GLY A 202 -7.19 15.18 -14.32
C GLY A 202 -7.21 16.02 -13.05
N LEU A 203 -6.10 16.08 -12.31
CA LEU A 203 -5.95 16.92 -11.13
C LEU A 203 -6.03 18.41 -11.47
N VAL A 204 -5.37 18.86 -12.54
CA VAL A 204 -5.43 20.26 -13.01
C VAL A 204 -6.85 20.61 -13.42
N SER A 205 -7.52 19.75 -14.19
CA SER A 205 -8.90 19.97 -14.64
C SER A 205 -9.90 20.03 -13.46
N ALA A 206 -9.62 19.29 -12.38
CA ALA A 206 -10.46 19.28 -11.19
C ALA A 206 -10.50 20.64 -10.48
N ILE A 207 -9.52 21.52 -10.64
CA ILE A 207 -9.46 22.84 -9.97
C ILE A 207 -10.72 23.67 -10.29
N SER A 208 -11.13 23.70 -11.55
CA SER A 208 -12.23 24.55 -12.02
C SER A 208 -13.61 24.10 -11.52
N VAL A 209 -13.76 22.80 -11.20
CA VAL A 209 -15.06 22.22 -10.80
C VAL A 209 -15.26 22.14 -9.28
N GLN A 210 -14.21 22.36 -8.48
CA GLN A 210 -14.32 22.28 -7.02
C GLN A 210 -14.95 23.54 -6.43
N GLU A 211 -15.91 23.33 -5.52
CA GLU A 211 -16.58 24.42 -4.80
C GLU A 211 -16.10 24.56 -3.34
N SER A 212 -15.52 23.51 -2.79
CA SER A 212 -15.05 23.49 -1.39
C SER A 212 -13.68 24.12 -1.24
N ASP A 213 -13.57 25.14 -0.39
CA ASP A 213 -12.31 25.79 -0.04
C ASP A 213 -11.24 24.78 0.38
N VAL A 214 -11.61 23.75 1.14
CA VAL A 214 -10.70 22.71 1.63
C VAL A 214 -10.14 21.88 0.48
N VAL A 215 -10.97 21.51 -0.48
CA VAL A 215 -10.53 20.74 -1.65
C VAL A 215 -9.66 21.59 -2.57
N ILE A 216 -10.00 22.88 -2.75
CA ILE A 216 -9.21 23.82 -3.54
C ILE A 216 -7.81 23.99 -2.94
N ILE A 217 -7.70 24.10 -1.60
CA ILE A 217 -6.41 24.19 -0.91
C ILE A 217 -5.63 22.88 -1.09
N ALA A 218 -6.27 21.73 -0.93
CA ALA A 218 -5.62 20.43 -1.11
C ALA A 218 -5.10 20.24 -2.56
N LEU A 219 -5.84 20.68 -3.57
CA LEU A 219 -5.38 20.71 -4.96
C LEU A 219 -4.20 21.67 -5.12
N ALA A 220 -4.23 22.84 -4.51
CA ALA A 220 -3.15 23.81 -4.57
C ALA A 220 -1.84 23.21 -4.00
N ASP A 221 -1.92 22.52 -2.86
CA ASP A 221 -0.77 21.83 -2.26
C ASP A 221 -0.27 20.70 -3.16
N ALA A 222 -1.18 19.90 -3.75
CA ALA A 222 -0.83 18.85 -4.68
C ALA A 222 -0.12 19.38 -5.94
N MET A 223 -0.57 20.51 -6.50
CA MET A 223 0.08 21.11 -7.68
C MET A 223 1.50 21.55 -7.38
N VAL A 224 1.76 22.12 -6.21
CA VAL A 224 3.12 22.51 -5.78
C VAL A 224 3.99 21.27 -5.61
N GLU A 225 3.48 20.25 -4.91
CA GLU A 225 4.23 19.02 -4.64
C GLU A 225 4.59 18.27 -5.93
N LEU A 226 3.68 18.23 -6.90
CA LEU A 226 3.88 17.60 -8.21
C LEU A 226 4.54 18.50 -9.24
N GLY A 227 4.80 19.78 -8.93
CA GLY A 227 5.42 20.75 -9.83
C GLY A 227 4.59 21.03 -11.09
N LEU A 228 3.27 21.04 -10.99
CA LEU A 228 2.35 21.20 -12.12
C LEU A 228 2.17 22.67 -12.51
N GLN A 229 3.14 23.24 -13.19
CA GLN A 229 3.15 24.66 -13.61
C GLN A 229 1.97 25.06 -14.50
N ASN A 230 1.40 24.12 -15.25
CA ASN A 230 0.24 24.33 -16.09
C ASN A 230 -1.04 24.61 -15.28
N SER A 231 -1.06 24.36 -13.97
CA SER A 231 -2.17 24.67 -13.08
C SER A 231 -2.30 26.17 -12.74
N LYS A 232 -1.26 26.99 -13.00
CA LYS A 232 -1.27 28.43 -12.70
C LYS A 232 -2.48 29.15 -13.31
N SER A 233 -2.71 28.90 -14.60
CA SER A 233 -3.82 29.51 -15.34
C SER A 233 -5.17 29.17 -14.72
N GLU A 234 -5.34 27.93 -14.23
CA GLU A 234 -6.61 27.51 -13.60
C GLU A 234 -6.83 28.21 -12.25
N PHE A 235 -5.79 28.37 -11.45
CA PHE A 235 -5.89 29.12 -10.19
C PHE A 235 -6.12 30.62 -10.44
N GLU A 236 -5.47 31.23 -11.44
CA GLU A 236 -5.72 32.62 -11.82
C GLU A 236 -7.14 32.85 -12.30
N ASN A 237 -7.69 31.92 -13.07
CA ASN A 237 -9.08 31.95 -13.52
C ASN A 237 -10.05 31.84 -12.32
N LEU A 238 -9.77 30.87 -11.41
CA LEU A 238 -10.57 30.66 -10.22
C LEU A 238 -10.64 31.92 -9.33
N ILE A 239 -9.50 32.58 -9.11
CA ILE A 239 -9.41 33.84 -8.33
C ILE A 239 -10.21 34.96 -9.03
N ARG A 240 -10.21 34.99 -10.35
CA ARG A 240 -10.89 36.03 -11.13
C ARG A 240 -12.40 35.83 -11.19
N GLU A 241 -12.85 34.59 -11.28
CA GLU A 241 -14.24 34.25 -11.55
C GLU A 241 -15.10 34.03 -10.31
N ARG A 242 -14.47 33.79 -9.16
CA ARG A 242 -15.16 33.47 -7.92
C ARG A 242 -14.81 34.42 -6.78
N GLU A 243 -15.82 34.70 -5.96
CA GLU A 243 -15.62 35.35 -4.66
C GLU A 243 -15.10 34.32 -3.67
N LEU A 244 -13.76 34.22 -3.55
CA LEU A 244 -13.08 33.31 -2.63
C LEU A 244 -12.91 33.96 -1.26
N ASN A 245 -12.87 33.13 -0.21
CA ASN A 245 -12.44 33.55 1.11
C ASN A 245 -11.02 34.16 1.03
N ILE A 246 -10.75 35.20 1.82
CA ILE A 246 -9.46 35.89 1.84
C ILE A 246 -8.30 34.92 2.05
N SER A 247 -8.41 33.97 2.99
CA SER A 247 -7.38 32.99 3.29
C SER A 247 -7.12 32.02 2.12
N VAL A 248 -8.18 31.63 1.40
CA VAL A 248 -8.06 30.78 0.22
C VAL A 248 -7.35 31.54 -0.90
N LYS A 249 -7.75 32.80 -1.14
CA LYS A 249 -7.12 33.65 -2.15
C LYS A 249 -5.63 33.84 -1.87
N GLU A 250 -5.25 34.21 -0.63
CA GLU A 250 -3.84 34.32 -0.22
C GLU A 250 -3.07 33.02 -0.45
N LYS A 251 -3.67 31.88 -0.12
CA LYS A 251 -3.07 30.54 -0.36
C LYS A 251 -2.84 30.31 -1.85
N LEU A 252 -3.83 30.59 -2.71
CA LEU A 252 -3.70 30.39 -4.15
C LEU A 252 -2.66 31.35 -4.78
N GLU A 253 -2.61 32.62 -4.35
CA GLU A 253 -1.60 33.57 -4.80
C GLU A 253 -0.17 33.09 -4.41
N SER A 254 -0.01 32.57 -3.19
CA SER A 254 1.24 31.94 -2.75
C SER A 254 1.60 30.70 -3.59
N THR A 255 0.61 29.86 -3.89
CA THR A 255 0.76 28.66 -4.73
C THR A 255 1.22 29.06 -6.14
N ILE A 256 0.57 30.03 -6.79
CA ILE A 256 0.93 30.54 -8.11
C ILE A 256 2.39 31.07 -8.13
N ALA A 257 2.83 31.70 -7.04
CA ALA A 257 4.19 32.20 -6.92
C ALA A 257 5.24 31.09 -6.75
N SER A 258 4.85 29.95 -6.18
CA SER A 258 5.74 28.80 -5.92
C SER A 258 5.85 27.80 -7.07
N LEU A 259 4.86 27.76 -7.95
CA LEU A 259 4.85 26.98 -9.19
C LEU A 259 5.69 27.67 -10.29
#